data_2817f76d9b5778c5953c919f6181b1b5
#
_entry.id   2817f76d9b5778c5953c919f6181b1b5
#
_cell.length_a   1.000
_cell.length_b   1.000
_cell.length_c   1.000
_cell.angle_alpha   90.00
_cell.angle_beta   90.00
_cell.angle_gamma   90.00
#
_symmetry.space_group_name_H-M   'P 1'
#
loop_
_entity.id
_entity.type
_entity.pdbx_description
1 polymer ?
#
loop_
_entity_poly.entity_id
_entity_poly.type
_entity_poly.pdbx_seq_one_letter_code
_entity_poly.pdbx_strand_id
1 'polypeptide(L)'
;MASIIMTGRILCIKPLQSVVKSLRYATTASFSRTADAPEKKVAVIGTGVSGISALKNLTSPFGNIKPVAFERSASFGGHWSFTSNKTRDEFGYPPSSAIYCGLRTNLPRELMSFPGFEHDDNLPTFPKQSDIYEYLQRYVDYCDLEKYIKFNTIVTNAVPRSPGDAKTKWEVTYCDVSDPTKSSTEEFDAVIICNGNCVFPNVPPFPGIDAFQGRLLHSRDYRQAEEFKGQNVAVVGSSYSGKDVARQLSDFADKVYLTHIDEPIKTVYENGNVIEKNFGIREIKESSIVLENGKEVHLDAIVMCTGYKYQFPFLSEDIISIQNEHVTPLYKHVLHLDYNSLFVITLLRNVATYPISFNQARFARSVIDGTANLPSKAEMAEDIAREVKWRSENNMTGPMWHYMDTLQWNYDSHLADMGKFEPLSEMLQIYWNFVENHREKDFCNYWKYDYVMNGKKTIEAIKRDEHQEEEHLPYRLVV
;
A
#
# COMPACT_ATOMS: atom_id res chain seq x y z
N MET A 1 70.67 8.78 28.72
CA MET A 1 71.22 7.79 27.80
C MET A 1 70.08 6.95 27.26
N ALA A 2 70.07 6.82 25.94
CA ALA A 2 69.28 5.92 25.10
C ALA A 2 67.75 6.09 25.05
N SER A 3 67.35 6.92 24.10
CA SER A 3 66.08 6.88 23.41
C SER A 3 65.83 5.52 22.76
N ILE A 4 64.60 4.98 22.93
CA ILE A 4 64.05 3.98 22.03
C ILE A 4 62.78 4.54 21.44
N ILE A 5 62.85 4.85 20.14
CA ILE A 5 61.73 5.23 19.28
C ILE A 5 61.02 3.94 18.92
N MET A 6 59.75 3.78 19.34
CA MET A 6 58.87 2.75 18.77
C MET A 6 57.98 3.38 17.71
N THR A 7 58.26 3.06 16.46
CA THR A 7 57.42 3.35 15.30
C THR A 7 56.17 2.51 15.34
N GLY A 8 55.02 3.13 15.63
CA GLY A 8 53.69 2.53 15.53
C GLY A 8 53.29 2.37 14.06
N ARG A 9 53.25 1.14 13.55
CA ARG A 9 52.57 0.79 12.32
C ARG A 9 51.06 0.78 12.58
N ILE A 10 50.39 1.74 12.02
CA ILE A 10 48.91 1.72 11.89
C ILE A 10 48.61 0.59 10.89
N LEU A 11 48.10 -0.52 11.40
CA LEU A 11 47.47 -1.54 10.60
C LEU A 11 46.12 -0.98 10.08
N CYS A 12 46.14 -0.61 8.80
CA CYS A 12 44.96 -0.30 8.04
C CYS A 12 44.11 -1.60 7.93
N ILE A 13 43.15 -1.77 8.79
CA ILE A 13 42.15 -2.83 8.68
C ILE A 13 41.25 -2.45 7.50
N LYS A 14 41.46 -3.11 6.36
CA LYS A 14 40.49 -3.05 5.26
C LYS A 14 39.15 -3.51 5.79
N PRO A 15 38.03 -2.79 5.50
CA PRO A 15 36.70 -3.29 5.83
C PRO A 15 36.52 -4.64 5.15
N LEU A 16 36.08 -5.63 5.91
CA LEU A 16 35.59 -6.88 5.38
C LEU A 16 34.50 -6.53 4.38
N GLN A 17 34.78 -6.67 3.11
CA GLN A 17 33.74 -6.73 2.11
C GLN A 17 32.87 -7.93 2.49
N SER A 18 31.67 -7.62 2.99
CA SER A 18 30.61 -8.57 3.18
C SER A 18 30.43 -9.31 1.87
N VAL A 19 30.69 -10.60 1.89
CA VAL A 19 30.32 -11.52 0.82
C VAL A 19 28.79 -11.63 0.90
N VAL A 20 28.11 -10.59 0.45
CA VAL A 20 26.73 -10.69 0.00
C VAL A 20 26.84 -11.45 -1.32
N LYS A 21 26.72 -12.78 -1.23
CA LYS A 21 26.32 -13.57 -2.38
C LYS A 21 25.00 -12.97 -2.83
N SER A 22 25.03 -12.14 -3.87
CA SER A 22 23.87 -11.81 -4.64
C SER A 22 23.20 -13.14 -4.96
N LEU A 23 22.10 -13.44 -4.32
CA LEU A 23 21.15 -14.41 -4.79
C LEU A 23 20.66 -13.83 -6.12
N ARG A 24 21.41 -14.10 -7.18
CA ARG A 24 20.86 -14.02 -8.53
C ARG A 24 19.66 -14.94 -8.46
N TYR A 25 18.48 -14.36 -8.39
CA TYR A 25 17.27 -15.06 -8.72
C TYR A 25 17.47 -15.59 -10.14
N ALA A 26 18.01 -16.80 -10.20
CA ALA A 26 18.15 -17.50 -11.46
C ALA A 26 16.73 -17.70 -11.96
N THR A 27 16.37 -16.93 -12.95
CA THR A 27 15.22 -17.18 -13.81
C THR A 27 15.49 -18.47 -14.60
N THR A 28 15.47 -19.60 -13.92
CA THR A 28 15.54 -20.91 -14.55
C THR A 28 14.16 -21.51 -14.74
N ALA A 29 13.15 -20.69 -15.07
CA ALA A 29 12.07 -21.17 -15.88
C ALA A 29 12.56 -21.08 -17.32
N SER A 30 12.77 -22.20 -17.97
CA SER A 30 13.03 -22.29 -19.41
C SER A 30 11.79 -21.81 -20.17
N PHE A 31 11.63 -20.50 -20.30
CA PHE A 31 10.67 -19.90 -21.23
C PHE A 31 11.22 -20.08 -22.64
N SER A 32 10.85 -21.20 -23.28
CA SER A 32 11.08 -21.33 -24.71
C SER A 32 10.15 -20.32 -25.41
N ARG A 33 10.77 -19.32 -26.01
CA ARG A 33 10.07 -18.40 -26.92
C ARG A 33 9.49 -19.25 -28.05
N THR A 34 8.16 -19.41 -28.10
CA THR A 34 7.50 -19.80 -29.34
C THR A 34 7.50 -18.55 -30.20
N ALA A 35 8.41 -18.53 -31.18
CA ALA A 35 8.66 -17.37 -32.05
C ALA A 35 7.42 -16.88 -32.83
N ASP A 36 6.33 -17.63 -32.82
CA ASP A 36 5.11 -17.41 -33.59
C ASP A 36 3.87 -17.04 -32.76
N ALA A 37 3.99 -16.87 -31.43
CA ALA A 37 2.82 -16.44 -30.64
C ALA A 37 2.50 -14.95 -30.89
N PRO A 38 1.24 -14.57 -31.17
CA PRO A 38 0.86 -13.19 -31.38
C PRO A 38 1.15 -12.33 -30.14
N GLU A 39 1.58 -11.10 -30.37
CA GLU A 39 1.81 -10.13 -29.27
C GLU A 39 0.50 -9.84 -28.55
N LYS A 40 0.50 -9.96 -27.21
CA LYS A 40 -0.65 -9.65 -26.36
C LYS A 40 -0.53 -8.22 -25.85
N LYS A 41 -1.57 -7.42 -26.02
CA LYS A 41 -1.65 -6.07 -25.50
C LYS A 41 -2.35 -6.06 -24.14
N VAL A 42 -1.72 -5.52 -23.10
CA VAL A 42 -2.25 -5.54 -21.72
C VAL A 42 -2.39 -4.11 -21.20
N ALA A 43 -3.60 -3.75 -20.77
CA ALA A 43 -3.86 -2.49 -20.09
C ALA A 43 -3.52 -2.60 -18.58
N VAL A 44 -2.81 -1.63 -18.05
CA VAL A 44 -2.54 -1.47 -16.61
C VAL A 44 -3.17 -0.16 -16.16
N ILE A 45 -4.09 -0.20 -15.19
CA ILE A 45 -4.82 1.00 -14.75
C ILE A 45 -4.25 1.48 -13.41
N GLY A 46 -3.46 2.55 -13.45
CA GLY A 46 -2.72 3.11 -12.32
C GLY A 46 -1.25 2.67 -12.28
N THR A 47 -0.35 3.58 -11.86
CA THR A 47 1.10 3.36 -11.77
C THR A 47 1.69 3.65 -10.38
N GLY A 48 0.94 3.31 -9.33
CA GLY A 48 1.47 3.12 -7.99
C GLY A 48 2.34 1.85 -7.92
N VAL A 49 2.68 1.41 -6.71
CA VAL A 49 3.49 0.20 -6.46
C VAL A 49 2.98 -1.01 -7.23
N SER A 50 1.65 -1.21 -7.27
CA SER A 50 1.02 -2.33 -7.98
C SER A 50 1.20 -2.24 -9.49
N GLY A 51 1.01 -1.04 -10.06
CA GLY A 51 1.17 -0.82 -11.51
C GLY A 51 2.63 -0.94 -11.94
N ILE A 52 3.56 -0.44 -11.15
CA ILE A 52 5.01 -0.63 -11.35
C ILE A 52 5.35 -2.12 -11.30
N SER A 53 4.80 -2.87 -10.32
CA SER A 53 4.93 -4.34 -10.24
C SER A 53 4.40 -5.04 -11.48
N ALA A 54 3.22 -4.62 -11.96
CA ALA A 54 2.62 -5.17 -13.18
C ALA A 54 3.50 -4.89 -14.41
N LEU A 55 3.89 -3.64 -14.64
CA LEU A 55 4.76 -3.25 -15.75
C LEU A 55 6.06 -4.05 -15.75
N LYS A 56 6.76 -4.14 -14.62
CA LYS A 56 8.00 -4.90 -14.51
C LYS A 56 7.83 -6.37 -14.92
N ASN A 57 6.77 -7.00 -14.47
CA ASN A 57 6.53 -8.41 -14.79
C ASN A 57 6.11 -8.60 -16.25
N LEU A 58 5.32 -7.71 -16.81
CA LEU A 58 4.87 -7.77 -18.20
C LEU A 58 6.00 -7.48 -19.22
N THR A 59 6.97 -6.65 -18.87
CA THR A 59 8.08 -6.23 -19.75
C THR A 59 9.28 -7.20 -19.74
N SER A 60 9.13 -8.39 -19.14
CA SER A 60 10.22 -9.38 -19.16
C SER A 60 10.61 -9.75 -20.60
N PRO A 61 11.91 -9.88 -20.90
CA PRO A 61 12.42 -10.06 -22.26
C PRO A 61 12.05 -11.40 -22.92
N PHE A 62 11.45 -12.31 -22.17
CA PHE A 62 11.04 -13.65 -22.63
C PHE A 62 9.55 -13.76 -22.95
N GLY A 63 8.79 -12.67 -22.86
CA GLY A 63 7.35 -12.65 -23.14
C GLY A 63 7.01 -11.88 -24.42
N ASN A 64 5.85 -12.21 -25.02
CA ASN A 64 5.29 -11.47 -26.15
C ASN A 64 4.13 -10.59 -25.68
N ILE A 65 4.41 -9.71 -24.66
CA ILE A 65 3.41 -8.83 -24.06
C ILE A 65 3.85 -7.38 -24.26
N LYS A 66 2.92 -6.55 -24.73
CA LYS A 66 3.04 -5.10 -24.86
C LYS A 66 2.13 -4.43 -23.82
N PRO A 67 2.64 -4.03 -22.65
CA PRO A 67 1.86 -3.31 -21.67
C PRO A 67 1.65 -1.86 -22.10
N VAL A 68 0.49 -1.30 -21.71
CA VAL A 68 0.20 0.13 -21.75
C VAL A 68 -0.41 0.48 -20.39
N ALA A 69 0.27 1.33 -19.65
CA ALA A 69 -0.24 1.80 -18.35
C ALA A 69 -0.88 3.19 -18.51
N PHE A 70 -1.98 3.37 -17.81
CA PHE A 70 -2.72 4.63 -17.76
C PHE A 70 -2.58 5.22 -16.36
N GLU A 71 -1.96 6.39 -16.26
CA GLU A 71 -1.80 7.12 -15.00
C GLU A 71 -2.50 8.47 -15.10
N ARG A 72 -3.41 8.70 -14.16
CA ARG A 72 -4.16 9.94 -14.09
C ARG A 72 -3.29 11.16 -13.74
N SER A 73 -2.27 10.95 -12.91
CA SER A 73 -1.35 12.01 -12.48
C SER A 73 -0.27 12.27 -13.53
N ALA A 74 0.42 13.40 -13.39
CA ALA A 74 1.59 13.72 -14.20
C ALA A 74 2.85 12.91 -13.80
N SER A 75 2.77 12.09 -12.77
CA SER A 75 3.87 11.26 -12.27
C SER A 75 3.36 9.91 -11.78
N PHE A 76 4.22 8.89 -11.84
CA PHE A 76 3.97 7.59 -11.20
C PHE A 76 4.17 7.65 -9.68
N GLY A 77 4.00 6.51 -9.00
CA GLY A 77 4.24 6.37 -7.56
C GLY A 77 2.95 6.34 -6.73
N GLY A 78 1.81 6.77 -7.29
CA GLY A 78 0.49 6.67 -6.65
C GLY A 78 0.48 7.30 -5.26
N HIS A 79 0.22 6.51 -4.23
CA HIS A 79 0.18 6.99 -2.85
C HIS A 79 1.48 7.69 -2.41
N TRP A 80 2.65 7.28 -2.91
CA TRP A 80 3.95 7.85 -2.53
C TRP A 80 4.28 9.16 -3.25
N SER A 81 3.55 9.53 -4.31
CA SER A 81 3.69 10.84 -4.95
C SER A 81 3.01 11.89 -4.09
N PHE A 82 3.79 12.61 -3.27
CA PHE A 82 3.27 13.63 -2.37
C PHE A 82 2.69 14.83 -3.11
N THR A 83 1.57 15.33 -2.63
CA THR A 83 0.98 16.60 -3.06
C THR A 83 0.49 17.40 -1.87
N SER A 84 0.69 18.71 -1.91
CA SER A 84 0.12 19.63 -0.92
C SER A 84 -1.39 19.84 -1.13
N ASN A 85 -1.93 19.51 -2.29
CA ASN A 85 -3.37 19.59 -2.55
C ASN A 85 -4.13 18.63 -1.63
N LYS A 86 -5.15 19.14 -0.93
CA LYS A 86 -5.87 18.39 0.10
C LYS A 86 -7.07 17.63 -0.47
N THR A 87 -7.92 18.31 -1.23
CA THR A 87 -9.24 17.81 -1.62
C THR A 87 -9.33 17.40 -3.07
N ARG A 88 -8.84 18.24 -3.99
CA ARG A 88 -8.88 18.01 -5.42
C ARG A 88 -7.62 18.55 -6.08
N ASP A 89 -7.20 17.90 -7.18
CA ASP A 89 -6.18 18.41 -8.07
C ASP A 89 -6.74 19.53 -8.98
N GLU A 90 -5.90 20.08 -9.84
CA GLU A 90 -6.26 21.15 -10.78
C GLU A 90 -7.34 20.75 -11.81
N PHE A 91 -7.56 19.46 -12.00
CA PHE A 91 -8.60 18.90 -12.88
C PHE A 91 -9.86 18.46 -12.13
N GLY A 92 -9.92 18.69 -10.82
CA GLY A 92 -11.08 18.36 -9.99
C GLY A 92 -11.13 16.91 -9.49
N TYR A 93 -10.09 16.11 -9.73
CA TYR A 93 -10.01 14.75 -9.21
C TYR A 93 -9.41 14.71 -7.80
N PRO A 94 -9.78 13.71 -7.00
CA PRO A 94 -9.14 13.52 -5.71
C PRO A 94 -7.66 13.17 -5.90
N PRO A 95 -6.70 13.80 -5.17
CA PRO A 95 -5.28 13.49 -5.32
C PRO A 95 -4.99 12.02 -5.03
N SER A 96 -3.97 11.44 -5.65
CA SER A 96 -3.59 10.03 -5.46
C SER A 96 -3.01 9.76 -4.07
N SER A 97 -2.48 10.81 -3.42
CA SER A 97 -1.75 10.70 -2.15
C SER A 97 -2.60 11.12 -0.95
N ALA A 98 -2.52 10.31 0.11
CA ALA A 98 -3.02 10.63 1.45
C ALA A 98 -1.88 10.88 2.45
N ILE A 99 -0.70 11.22 1.96
CA ILE A 99 0.51 11.45 2.75
C ILE A 99 0.43 12.82 3.44
N TYR A 100 0.98 12.88 4.64
CA TYR A 100 1.08 14.07 5.48
C TYR A 100 2.53 14.31 5.92
N CYS A 101 2.82 15.51 6.38
CA CYS A 101 4.15 15.89 6.86
C CYS A 101 4.59 14.99 8.01
N GLY A 102 5.86 14.60 8.00
CA GLY A 102 6.40 13.71 9.05
C GLY A 102 5.97 12.24 8.96
N LEU A 103 5.22 11.83 7.93
CA LEU A 103 4.89 10.43 7.73
C LEU A 103 6.17 9.62 7.48
N ARG A 104 6.32 8.55 8.26
CA ARG A 104 7.31 7.49 8.05
C ARG A 104 6.60 6.20 7.67
N THR A 105 7.33 5.28 7.07
CA THR A 105 6.78 3.96 6.80
C THR A 105 6.40 3.25 8.09
N ASN A 106 5.35 2.46 8.04
CA ASN A 106 4.94 1.59 9.15
C ASN A 106 5.47 0.16 9.00
N LEU A 107 6.15 -0.11 7.91
CA LEU A 107 6.90 -1.34 7.64
C LEU A 107 8.37 -1.01 7.43
N PRO A 108 9.28 -1.91 7.80
CA PRO A 108 10.69 -1.77 7.51
C PRO A 108 10.95 -1.81 5.99
N ARG A 109 11.99 -1.11 5.55
CA ARG A 109 12.38 -1.02 4.13
C ARG A 109 12.55 -2.38 3.47
N GLU A 110 12.96 -3.40 4.21
CA GLU A 110 13.11 -4.78 3.74
C GLU A 110 11.77 -5.39 3.29
N LEU A 111 10.66 -5.00 3.91
CA LEU A 111 9.30 -5.38 3.51
C LEU A 111 8.70 -4.46 2.44
N MET A 112 9.41 -3.40 2.07
CA MET A 112 9.00 -2.40 1.10
C MET A 112 9.93 -2.36 -0.12
N SER A 113 10.63 -3.46 -0.38
CA SER A 113 11.52 -3.63 -1.53
C SER A 113 10.90 -4.52 -2.60
N PHE A 114 11.18 -4.21 -3.85
CA PHE A 114 10.92 -5.14 -4.94
C PHE A 114 11.97 -6.26 -4.96
N PRO A 115 11.60 -7.50 -5.33
CA PRO A 115 12.55 -8.60 -5.38
C PRO A 115 13.77 -8.30 -6.27
N GLY A 116 14.96 -8.38 -5.67
CA GLY A 116 16.24 -8.12 -6.34
C GLY A 116 16.59 -6.65 -6.55
N PHE A 117 15.89 -5.74 -5.86
CA PHE A 117 16.21 -4.32 -5.86
C PHE A 117 15.97 -3.77 -4.45
N GLU A 118 16.98 -3.81 -3.63
CA GLU A 118 16.92 -3.40 -2.23
C GLU A 118 17.04 -1.88 -2.08
N HIS A 119 16.60 -1.35 -0.95
CA HIS A 119 16.87 0.02 -0.52
C HIS A 119 18.34 0.21 -0.19
N ASP A 120 18.79 1.46 -0.16
CA ASP A 120 20.14 1.82 0.28
C ASP A 120 20.31 1.45 1.78
N ASP A 121 21.43 0.80 2.10
CA ASP A 121 21.74 0.37 3.48
C ASP A 121 21.92 1.55 4.45
N ASN A 122 22.22 2.75 3.95
CA ASN A 122 22.34 3.96 4.76
C ASN A 122 20.99 4.55 5.20
N LEU A 123 19.90 4.12 4.58
CA LEU A 123 18.55 4.57 5.00
C LEU A 123 18.15 3.94 6.34
N PRO A 124 17.39 4.65 7.17
CA PRO A 124 16.81 4.07 8.37
C PRO A 124 15.88 2.90 8.01
N THR A 125 15.66 1.99 8.95
CA THR A 125 14.71 0.87 8.77
C THR A 125 13.31 1.36 8.40
N PHE A 126 12.89 2.51 8.94
CA PHE A 126 11.60 3.15 8.63
C PHE A 126 11.85 4.47 7.89
N PRO A 127 12.06 4.43 6.57
CA PRO A 127 12.37 5.62 5.79
C PRO A 127 11.19 6.59 5.71
N LYS A 128 11.48 7.81 5.29
CA LYS A 128 10.48 8.83 5.02
C LYS A 128 9.80 8.59 3.67
N GLN A 129 8.70 9.29 3.46
CA GLN A 129 8.00 9.26 2.17
C GLN A 129 8.90 9.63 0.99
N SER A 130 9.75 10.64 1.12
CA SER A 130 10.69 11.06 0.07
C SER A 130 11.65 9.95 -0.36
N ASP A 131 12.18 9.20 0.62
CA ASP A 131 13.12 8.11 0.37
C ASP A 131 12.44 6.96 -0.39
N ILE A 132 11.17 6.69 -0.07
CA ILE A 132 10.36 5.69 -0.78
C ILE A 132 10.06 6.14 -2.21
N TYR A 133 9.75 7.43 -2.41
CA TYR A 133 9.48 7.93 -3.75
C TYR A 133 10.75 7.91 -4.62
N GLU A 134 11.89 8.30 -4.07
CA GLU A 134 13.19 8.19 -4.75
C GLU A 134 13.56 6.74 -5.09
N TYR A 135 13.28 5.80 -4.17
CA TYR A 135 13.45 4.38 -4.44
C TYR A 135 12.59 3.92 -5.64
N LEU A 136 11.32 4.34 -5.71
CA LEU A 136 10.45 4.04 -6.84
C LEU A 136 10.96 4.64 -8.14
N GLN A 137 11.48 5.88 -8.12
CA GLN A 137 12.10 6.52 -9.29
C GLN A 137 13.29 5.70 -9.78
N ARG A 138 14.23 5.37 -8.90
CA ARG A 138 15.39 4.53 -9.24
C ARG A 138 14.98 3.17 -9.81
N TYR A 139 13.92 2.56 -9.28
CA TYR A 139 13.43 1.29 -9.79
C TYR A 139 12.80 1.39 -11.17
N VAL A 140 11.99 2.42 -11.42
CA VAL A 140 11.37 2.70 -12.71
C VAL A 140 12.43 2.96 -13.78
N ASP A 141 13.46 3.76 -13.45
CA ASP A 141 14.60 4.05 -14.33
C ASP A 141 15.41 2.79 -14.62
N TYR A 142 15.77 2.04 -13.58
CA TYR A 142 16.53 0.79 -13.71
C TYR A 142 15.85 -0.24 -14.60
N CYS A 143 14.51 -0.29 -14.55
CA CYS A 143 13.71 -1.22 -15.34
C CYS A 143 13.23 -0.62 -16.68
N ASP A 144 13.52 0.66 -16.97
CA ASP A 144 13.09 1.40 -18.18
C ASP A 144 11.56 1.30 -18.40
N LEU A 145 10.78 1.59 -17.34
CA LEU A 145 9.32 1.37 -17.34
C LEU A 145 8.53 2.59 -17.81
N GLU A 146 9.04 3.81 -17.68
CA GLU A 146 8.29 5.05 -17.93
C GLU A 146 7.73 5.12 -19.36
N LYS A 147 8.46 4.59 -20.34
CA LYS A 147 8.04 4.53 -21.75
C LYS A 147 6.74 3.78 -22.02
N TYR A 148 6.27 2.98 -21.05
CA TYR A 148 5.00 2.24 -21.15
C TYR A 148 3.84 2.99 -20.50
N ILE A 149 4.08 4.18 -19.91
CA ILE A 149 3.09 4.93 -19.13
C ILE A 149 2.54 6.09 -19.95
N LYS A 150 1.22 6.16 -20.05
CA LYS A 150 0.48 7.33 -20.52
C LYS A 150 0.07 8.14 -19.29
N PHE A 151 0.82 9.20 -18.99
CA PHE A 151 0.51 10.14 -17.90
C PHE A 151 -0.67 11.04 -18.27
N ASN A 152 -1.22 11.74 -17.27
CA ASN A 152 -2.38 12.62 -17.40
C ASN A 152 -3.56 11.95 -18.12
N THR A 153 -3.69 10.63 -17.96
CA THR A 153 -4.65 9.82 -18.71
C THR A 153 -5.52 9.02 -17.74
N ILE A 154 -6.82 9.30 -17.79
CA ILE A 154 -7.81 8.59 -16.97
C ILE A 154 -8.58 7.57 -17.82
N VAL A 155 -8.67 6.34 -17.32
CA VAL A 155 -9.56 5.32 -17.87
C VAL A 155 -10.98 5.59 -17.35
N THR A 156 -11.91 5.73 -18.28
CA THR A 156 -13.32 6.04 -17.98
C THR A 156 -14.24 4.84 -18.13
N ASN A 157 -13.83 3.84 -18.93
CA ASN A 157 -14.62 2.63 -19.15
C ASN A 157 -13.74 1.45 -19.56
N ALA A 158 -14.08 0.23 -19.09
CA ALA A 158 -13.46 -1.02 -19.53
C ALA A 158 -14.55 -2.10 -19.62
N VAL A 159 -14.81 -2.60 -20.82
CA VAL A 159 -15.89 -3.58 -21.08
C VAL A 159 -15.36 -4.80 -21.83
N PRO A 160 -15.85 -6.02 -21.50
CA PRO A 160 -15.50 -7.22 -22.24
C PRO A 160 -16.19 -7.22 -23.61
N ARG A 161 -15.45 -7.53 -24.68
CA ARG A 161 -16.02 -7.64 -26.02
C ARG A 161 -16.97 -8.82 -26.21
N SER A 162 -16.71 -9.90 -25.49
CA SER A 162 -17.50 -11.14 -25.53
C SER A 162 -17.88 -11.51 -24.12
N PRO A 163 -18.97 -10.96 -23.57
CA PRO A 163 -19.43 -11.33 -22.22
C PRO A 163 -19.63 -12.82 -22.07
N GLY A 164 -19.12 -13.40 -20.99
CA GLY A 164 -19.16 -14.84 -20.73
C GLY A 164 -18.00 -15.67 -21.33
N ASP A 165 -17.17 -15.08 -22.18
CA ASP A 165 -15.94 -15.71 -22.64
C ASP A 165 -14.79 -15.40 -21.67
N ALA A 166 -14.23 -16.45 -21.05
CA ALA A 166 -13.13 -16.32 -20.08
C ALA A 166 -11.87 -15.69 -20.69
N LYS A 167 -11.68 -15.75 -21.99
CA LYS A 167 -10.54 -15.19 -22.73
C LYS A 167 -10.92 -13.95 -23.54
N THR A 168 -12.03 -13.31 -23.21
CA THR A 168 -12.49 -12.11 -23.90
C THR A 168 -11.41 -11.04 -23.97
N LYS A 169 -11.41 -10.29 -25.02
CA LYS A 169 -10.68 -9.01 -25.11
C LYS A 169 -11.48 -7.90 -24.45
N TRP A 170 -10.82 -6.81 -24.16
CA TRP A 170 -11.38 -5.66 -23.46
C TRP A 170 -11.30 -4.40 -24.30
N GLU A 171 -12.41 -3.68 -24.40
CA GLU A 171 -12.41 -2.32 -24.91
C GLU A 171 -12.20 -1.37 -23.74
N VAL A 172 -11.05 -0.67 -23.75
CA VAL A 172 -10.70 0.30 -22.72
C VAL A 172 -10.81 1.70 -23.30
N THR A 173 -11.70 2.51 -22.72
CA THR A 173 -11.90 3.91 -23.06
C THR A 173 -11.18 4.80 -22.05
N TYR A 174 -10.42 5.76 -22.57
CA TYR A 174 -9.64 6.69 -21.76
C TYR A 174 -9.61 8.08 -22.40
N CYS A 175 -9.28 9.09 -21.62
CA CYS A 175 -9.12 10.47 -22.07
C CYS A 175 -7.99 11.17 -21.32
N ASP A 176 -7.53 12.30 -21.86
CA ASP A 176 -6.67 13.22 -21.13
C ASP A 176 -7.47 13.86 -19.98
N VAL A 177 -6.87 13.98 -18.80
CA VAL A 177 -7.54 14.57 -17.62
C VAL A 177 -7.93 16.03 -17.82
N SER A 178 -7.21 16.76 -18.68
CA SER A 178 -7.49 18.17 -19.02
C SER A 178 -8.61 18.33 -20.03
N ASP A 179 -8.91 17.29 -20.84
CA ASP A 179 -9.97 17.32 -21.85
C ASP A 179 -10.80 16.02 -21.87
N PRO A 180 -11.68 15.83 -20.88
CA PRO A 180 -12.51 14.63 -20.79
C PRO A 180 -13.50 14.45 -21.96
N THR A 181 -13.65 15.46 -22.80
CA THR A 181 -14.56 15.40 -23.97
C THR A 181 -13.96 14.61 -25.13
N LYS A 182 -12.63 14.45 -25.17
CA LYS A 182 -11.90 13.71 -26.22
C LYS A 182 -11.46 12.36 -25.68
N SER A 183 -12.31 11.36 -25.84
CA SER A 183 -11.98 9.98 -25.48
C SER A 183 -11.41 9.18 -26.66
N SER A 184 -10.57 8.22 -26.31
CA SER A 184 -10.06 7.18 -27.21
C SER A 184 -10.43 5.82 -26.66
N THR A 185 -10.72 4.85 -27.54
CA THR A 185 -10.97 3.47 -27.17
C THR A 185 -9.98 2.56 -27.86
N GLU A 186 -9.34 1.68 -27.10
CA GLU A 186 -8.40 0.69 -27.62
C GLU A 186 -8.74 -0.72 -27.11
N GLU A 187 -8.40 -1.72 -27.92
CA GLU A 187 -8.60 -3.13 -27.58
C GLU A 187 -7.37 -3.71 -26.87
N PHE A 188 -7.60 -4.49 -25.81
CA PHE A 188 -6.57 -5.17 -25.02
C PHE A 188 -6.93 -6.64 -24.81
N ASP A 189 -5.91 -7.50 -24.74
CA ASP A 189 -6.07 -8.93 -24.47
C ASP A 189 -6.30 -9.20 -22.98
N ALA A 190 -5.87 -8.30 -22.10
CA ALA A 190 -6.11 -8.35 -20.65
C ALA A 190 -6.09 -6.96 -20.01
N VAL A 191 -6.70 -6.86 -18.83
CA VAL A 191 -6.70 -5.67 -17.98
C VAL A 191 -6.21 -6.00 -16.59
N ILE A 192 -5.23 -5.24 -16.09
CA ILE A 192 -4.74 -5.32 -14.72
C ILE A 192 -5.09 -4.02 -14.00
N ILE A 193 -5.93 -4.12 -12.99
CA ILE A 193 -6.42 -2.99 -12.19
C ILE A 193 -5.45 -2.75 -11.04
N CYS A 194 -4.86 -1.55 -11.01
CA CYS A 194 -3.88 -1.08 -10.03
C CYS A 194 -4.24 0.32 -9.50
N ASN A 195 -5.55 0.63 -9.44
CA ASN A 195 -6.06 1.96 -9.12
C ASN A 195 -5.96 2.35 -7.63
N GLY A 196 -5.41 1.46 -6.79
CA GLY A 196 -5.20 1.70 -5.36
C GLY A 196 -6.47 1.55 -4.51
N ASN A 197 -6.26 1.38 -3.20
CA ASN A 197 -7.33 1.18 -2.22
C ASN A 197 -7.43 2.31 -1.16
N CYS A 198 -6.62 3.37 -1.28
CA CYS A 198 -6.62 4.53 -0.36
C CYS A 198 -7.04 5.84 -1.05
N VAL A 199 -7.96 5.77 -2.01
CA VAL A 199 -8.39 6.94 -2.81
C VAL A 199 -9.72 7.51 -2.29
N PHE A 200 -10.70 6.68 -2.00
CA PHE A 200 -12.05 7.11 -1.65
C PHE A 200 -12.29 7.01 -0.14
N PRO A 201 -12.42 8.14 0.58
CA PRO A 201 -12.61 8.14 2.03
C PRO A 201 -13.85 7.36 2.45
N ASN A 202 -13.74 6.61 3.53
CA ASN A 202 -14.89 6.02 4.20
C ASN A 202 -15.26 6.89 5.39
N VAL A 203 -16.29 7.71 5.25
CA VAL A 203 -16.86 8.48 6.36
C VAL A 203 -18.16 7.79 6.79
N PRO A 204 -18.18 7.16 7.98
CA PRO A 204 -19.41 6.56 8.49
C PRO A 204 -20.51 7.61 8.69
N PRO A 205 -21.78 7.26 8.47
CA PRO A 205 -22.92 8.18 8.62
C PRO A 205 -23.27 8.35 10.11
N PHE A 206 -22.45 9.07 10.86
CA PHE A 206 -22.76 9.38 12.27
C PHE A 206 -23.97 10.30 12.36
N PRO A 207 -24.96 10.01 13.25
CA PRO A 207 -26.06 10.91 13.50
C PRO A 207 -25.56 12.31 13.86
N GLY A 208 -26.09 13.34 13.19
CA GLY A 208 -25.74 14.73 13.44
C GLY A 208 -24.41 15.23 12.87
N ILE A 209 -23.69 14.45 12.07
CA ILE A 209 -22.38 14.84 11.51
C ILE A 209 -22.42 16.16 10.76
N ASP A 210 -23.52 16.44 10.04
CA ASP A 210 -23.71 17.68 9.26
C ASP A 210 -23.95 18.92 10.15
N ALA A 211 -24.28 18.72 11.44
CA ALA A 211 -24.48 19.81 12.39
C ALA A 211 -23.15 20.32 12.99
N PHE A 212 -22.05 19.59 12.85
CA PHE A 212 -20.79 19.95 13.46
C PHE A 212 -20.22 21.23 12.83
N GLN A 213 -20.01 22.25 13.66
CA GLN A 213 -19.53 23.59 13.24
C GLN A 213 -18.02 23.72 13.32
N GLY A 214 -17.33 22.78 13.96
CA GLY A 214 -15.89 22.72 14.00
C GLY A 214 -15.29 22.19 12.69
N ARG A 215 -13.99 21.96 12.67
CA ARG A 215 -13.30 21.41 11.51
C ARG A 215 -13.50 19.90 11.42
N LEU A 216 -14.17 19.43 10.38
CA LEU A 216 -14.36 18.01 10.06
C LEU A 216 -13.54 17.66 8.82
N LEU A 217 -12.65 16.65 8.92
CA LEU A 217 -11.88 16.16 7.78
C LEU A 217 -11.61 14.65 7.90
N HIS A 218 -11.38 14.02 6.76
CA HIS A 218 -10.84 12.67 6.73
C HIS A 218 -9.30 12.70 6.78
N SER A 219 -8.65 11.66 7.32
CA SER A 219 -7.18 11.54 7.39
C SER A 219 -6.49 11.70 6.03
N ARG A 220 -7.23 11.44 4.93
CA ARG A 220 -6.78 11.71 3.58
C ARG A 220 -6.43 13.19 3.32
N ASP A 221 -7.17 14.10 3.95
CA ASP A 221 -7.02 15.55 3.79
C ASP A 221 -6.18 16.19 4.92
N TYR A 222 -5.77 15.40 5.90
CA TYR A 222 -4.81 15.79 6.92
C TYR A 222 -3.41 15.98 6.28
N ARG A 223 -2.72 17.08 6.62
CA ARG A 223 -1.37 17.35 6.10
C ARG A 223 -0.35 17.64 7.18
N GLN A 224 -0.71 18.34 8.25
CA GLN A 224 0.23 18.69 9.32
C GLN A 224 -0.48 18.95 10.64
N ALA A 225 0.17 18.60 11.74
CA ALA A 225 -0.40 18.68 13.08
C ALA A 225 -0.47 20.13 13.61
N GLU A 226 0.42 21.01 13.15
CA GLU A 226 0.50 22.41 13.55
C GLU A 226 -0.81 23.19 13.30
N GLU A 227 -1.59 22.77 12.31
CA GLU A 227 -2.90 23.38 12.00
C GLU A 227 -3.93 23.22 13.13
N PHE A 228 -3.66 22.34 14.11
CA PHE A 228 -4.55 22.04 15.23
C PHE A 228 -4.01 22.54 16.58
N LYS A 229 -3.07 23.47 16.55
CA LYS A 229 -2.44 24.03 17.77
C LYS A 229 -3.49 24.63 18.69
N GLY A 230 -3.46 24.20 19.96
CA GLY A 230 -4.35 24.69 21.02
C GLY A 230 -5.80 24.22 20.91
N GLN A 231 -6.10 23.21 20.07
CA GLN A 231 -7.45 22.68 19.85
C GLN A 231 -7.68 21.38 20.62
N ASN A 232 -8.94 21.11 20.92
CA ASN A 232 -9.41 19.79 21.34
C ASN A 232 -9.83 18.99 20.09
N VAL A 233 -9.13 17.92 19.78
CA VAL A 233 -9.31 17.17 18.53
C VAL A 233 -9.73 15.75 18.80
N ALA A 234 -10.80 15.29 18.14
CA ALA A 234 -11.11 13.85 18.09
C ALA A 234 -10.43 13.22 16.87
N VAL A 235 -9.76 12.10 17.08
CA VAL A 235 -9.29 11.19 16.04
C VAL A 235 -10.15 9.93 16.10
N VAL A 236 -10.86 9.65 15.01
CA VAL A 236 -11.84 8.54 14.95
C VAL A 236 -11.23 7.36 14.20
N GLY A 237 -10.98 6.27 14.92
CA GLY A 237 -10.34 5.05 14.42
C GLY A 237 -8.95 4.84 14.99
N SER A 238 -8.62 3.58 15.35
CA SER A 238 -7.40 3.17 16.08
C SER A 238 -6.41 2.36 15.23
N SER A 239 -6.59 2.30 13.91
CA SER A 239 -5.61 1.68 13.00
C SER A 239 -4.36 2.55 12.85
N TYR A 240 -3.41 2.17 12.02
CA TYR A 240 -2.11 2.86 11.87
C TYR A 240 -2.25 4.36 11.69
N SER A 241 -3.13 4.81 10.78
CA SER A 241 -3.34 6.25 10.56
C SER A 241 -3.87 6.96 11.80
N GLY A 242 -4.84 6.37 12.50
CA GLY A 242 -5.42 7.01 13.69
C GLY A 242 -4.40 7.16 14.83
N LYS A 243 -3.62 6.12 15.10
CA LYS A 243 -2.58 6.15 16.12
C LYS A 243 -1.46 7.14 15.77
N ASP A 244 -1.02 7.19 14.49
CA ASP A 244 0.04 8.09 14.08
C ASP A 244 -0.41 9.55 14.04
N VAL A 245 -1.62 9.83 13.54
CA VAL A 245 -2.22 11.17 13.59
C VAL A 245 -2.41 11.64 15.05
N ALA A 246 -2.88 10.75 15.95
CA ALA A 246 -3.00 11.09 17.36
C ALA A 246 -1.64 11.41 18.00
N ARG A 247 -0.59 10.67 17.64
CA ARG A 247 0.78 10.93 18.09
C ARG A 247 1.27 12.30 17.59
N GLN A 248 1.11 12.62 16.32
CA GLN A 248 1.54 13.92 15.79
C GLN A 248 0.74 15.08 16.40
N LEU A 249 -0.58 14.92 16.53
CA LEU A 249 -1.43 15.94 17.15
C LEU A 249 -1.08 16.18 18.61
N SER A 250 -0.55 15.18 19.34
CA SER A 250 -0.18 15.32 20.74
C SER A 250 0.90 16.39 20.98
N ASP A 251 1.69 16.74 19.97
CA ASP A 251 2.73 17.77 20.06
C ASP A 251 2.18 19.21 19.97
N PHE A 252 0.96 19.38 19.45
CA PHE A 252 0.40 20.70 19.12
C PHE A 252 -0.98 20.96 19.73
N ALA A 253 -1.83 19.96 19.80
CA ALA A 253 -3.20 20.09 20.30
C ALA A 253 -3.23 20.18 21.82
N ASP A 254 -4.24 20.82 22.40
CA ASP A 254 -4.45 20.83 23.86
C ASP A 254 -4.83 19.44 24.35
N LYS A 255 -5.79 18.80 23.67
CA LYS A 255 -6.21 17.41 23.95
C LYS A 255 -6.53 16.67 22.66
N VAL A 256 -6.14 15.41 22.61
CA VAL A 256 -6.46 14.48 21.53
C VAL A 256 -7.32 13.36 22.11
N TYR A 257 -8.53 13.21 21.58
CA TYR A 257 -9.44 12.11 21.95
C TYR A 257 -9.39 11.05 20.86
N LEU A 258 -8.65 9.96 21.11
CA LEU A 258 -8.61 8.82 20.19
C LEU A 258 -9.81 7.91 20.43
N THR A 259 -10.82 7.96 19.53
CA THR A 259 -12.09 7.22 19.68
C THR A 259 -12.12 6.02 18.74
N HIS A 260 -12.53 4.87 19.25
CA HIS A 260 -12.66 3.63 18.48
C HIS A 260 -13.60 2.64 19.19
N ILE A 261 -13.90 1.53 18.53
CA ILE A 261 -14.73 0.44 19.04
C ILE A 261 -13.93 -0.83 19.35
N ASP A 262 -12.62 -0.80 19.08
CA ASP A 262 -11.72 -1.93 19.30
C ASP A 262 -11.39 -2.10 20.79
N GLU A 263 -10.71 -3.19 21.14
CA GLU A 263 -10.11 -3.37 22.47
C GLU A 263 -9.17 -2.21 22.83
N PRO A 264 -9.04 -1.86 24.11
CA PRO A 264 -8.15 -0.80 24.55
C PRO A 264 -6.73 -0.99 24.03
N ILE A 265 -6.16 0.06 23.45
CA ILE A 265 -4.81 0.04 22.93
C ILE A 265 -3.81 0.20 24.09
N LYS A 266 -2.67 -0.50 23.99
CA LYS A 266 -1.62 -0.42 25.01
C LYS A 266 -0.62 0.72 24.77
N THR A 267 -0.86 1.53 23.74
CA THR A 267 0.05 2.62 23.35
C THR A 267 0.09 3.70 24.42
N VAL A 268 1.27 4.06 24.84
CA VAL A 268 1.52 5.21 25.74
C VAL A 268 2.03 6.38 24.90
N TYR A 269 1.32 7.50 24.97
CA TYR A 269 1.70 8.74 24.31
C TYR A 269 2.47 9.64 25.28
N GLU A 270 3.67 10.10 24.90
CA GLU A 270 4.63 10.74 25.79
C GLU A 270 4.11 12.06 26.40
N ASN A 271 3.34 12.85 25.64
CA ASN A 271 2.85 14.15 26.12
C ASN A 271 1.67 14.06 27.11
N GLY A 272 1.09 12.86 27.31
CA GLY A 272 0.01 12.62 28.28
C GLY A 272 -1.33 13.30 27.97
N ASN A 273 -1.47 13.99 26.83
CA ASN A 273 -2.68 14.69 26.41
C ASN A 273 -3.55 13.89 25.40
N VAL A 274 -3.12 12.69 25.03
CA VAL A 274 -3.95 11.75 24.25
C VAL A 274 -4.81 10.93 25.19
N ILE A 275 -6.12 11.03 25.03
CA ILE A 275 -7.12 10.39 25.87
C ILE A 275 -7.85 9.36 25.01
N GLU A 276 -7.60 8.09 25.27
CA GLU A 276 -8.30 7.01 24.57
C GLU A 276 -9.77 6.95 25.01
N LYS A 277 -10.65 6.75 24.04
CA LYS A 277 -12.09 6.55 24.21
C LYS A 277 -12.51 5.33 23.39
N ASN A 278 -12.37 4.14 23.94
CA ASN A 278 -12.76 2.87 23.31
C ASN A 278 -14.31 2.65 23.33
N PHE A 279 -15.05 3.72 23.05
CA PHE A 279 -16.48 3.71 22.88
C PHE A 279 -16.83 4.33 21.54
N GLY A 280 -17.74 3.72 20.81
CA GLY A 280 -18.25 4.26 19.58
C GLY A 280 -18.88 5.65 19.75
N ILE A 281 -18.98 6.39 18.68
CA ILE A 281 -19.70 7.68 18.63
C ILE A 281 -21.17 7.39 18.37
N ARG A 282 -22.03 7.77 19.32
CA ARG A 282 -23.49 7.68 19.19
C ARG A 282 -24.05 8.81 18.34
N GLU A 283 -23.53 10.05 18.55
CA GLU A 283 -24.04 11.26 17.91
C GLU A 283 -22.96 12.34 17.86
N ILE A 284 -22.97 13.13 16.81
CA ILE A 284 -22.15 14.35 16.67
C ILE A 284 -23.08 15.55 16.78
N LYS A 285 -22.73 16.54 17.61
CA LYS A 285 -23.45 17.79 17.81
C LYS A 285 -22.66 18.97 17.24
N GLU A 286 -23.19 20.17 17.35
CA GLU A 286 -22.59 21.41 16.83
C GLU A 286 -21.10 21.62 17.26
N SER A 287 -20.76 21.26 18.52
CA SER A 287 -19.40 21.46 19.08
C SER A 287 -18.92 20.29 19.94
N SER A 288 -19.52 19.12 19.79
CA SER A 288 -19.18 17.96 20.62
C SER A 288 -19.52 16.62 19.95
N ILE A 289 -18.96 15.56 20.50
CA ILE A 289 -19.41 14.18 20.25
C ILE A 289 -20.03 13.59 21.51
N VAL A 290 -21.05 12.76 21.34
CA VAL A 290 -21.62 11.95 22.40
C VAL A 290 -21.24 10.50 22.16
N LEU A 291 -20.54 9.90 23.10
CA LEU A 291 -20.10 8.51 23.05
C LEU A 291 -21.23 7.55 23.40
N GLU A 292 -21.13 6.27 23.03
CA GLU A 292 -22.11 5.23 23.34
C GLU A 292 -22.39 5.09 24.85
N ASN A 293 -21.40 5.37 25.70
CA ASN A 293 -21.56 5.36 27.16
C ASN A 293 -22.23 6.64 27.71
N GLY A 294 -22.73 7.53 26.86
CA GLY A 294 -23.43 8.77 27.21
C GLY A 294 -22.54 9.95 27.59
N LYS A 295 -21.21 9.79 27.61
CA LYS A 295 -20.31 10.91 27.88
C LYS A 295 -20.23 11.84 26.67
N GLU A 296 -20.30 13.14 26.94
CA GLU A 296 -20.10 14.18 25.93
C GLU A 296 -18.69 14.77 25.99
N VAL A 297 -18.11 15.01 24.82
CA VAL A 297 -16.75 15.57 24.65
C VAL A 297 -16.82 16.75 23.71
N HIS A 298 -16.47 17.94 24.21
CA HIS A 298 -16.41 19.16 23.41
C HIS A 298 -15.13 19.21 22.57
N LEU A 299 -15.28 19.61 21.30
CA LEU A 299 -14.24 19.52 20.27
C LEU A 299 -14.23 20.74 19.36
N ASP A 300 -13.03 21.11 18.91
CA ASP A 300 -12.80 22.11 17.86
C ASP A 300 -12.63 21.43 16.48
N ALA A 301 -12.17 20.17 16.46
CA ALA A 301 -11.95 19.43 15.23
C ALA A 301 -12.18 17.93 15.38
N ILE A 302 -12.54 17.27 14.26
CA ILE A 302 -12.66 15.82 14.12
C ILE A 302 -11.86 15.36 12.91
N VAL A 303 -10.93 14.42 13.10
CA VAL A 303 -10.17 13.77 12.05
C VAL A 303 -10.65 12.32 11.91
N MET A 304 -11.33 12.03 10.80
CA MET A 304 -11.84 10.69 10.51
C MET A 304 -10.71 9.81 9.96
N CYS A 305 -10.19 8.89 10.77
CA CYS A 305 -9.21 7.87 10.38
C CYS A 305 -9.91 6.52 10.14
N THR A 306 -11.05 6.56 9.48
CA THR A 306 -12.03 5.47 9.33
C THR A 306 -11.81 4.62 8.07
N GLY A 307 -10.65 4.79 7.42
CA GLY A 307 -10.25 3.99 6.27
C GLY A 307 -10.87 4.44 4.95
N TYR A 308 -10.87 3.54 3.98
CA TYR A 308 -11.22 3.84 2.58
C TYR A 308 -12.15 2.78 2.02
N LYS A 309 -12.96 3.18 1.02
CA LYS A 309 -13.83 2.30 0.24
C LYS A 309 -13.15 1.87 -1.05
N TYR A 310 -13.38 0.63 -1.46
CA TYR A 310 -13.01 0.18 -2.80
C TYR A 310 -13.95 0.80 -3.83
N GLN A 311 -13.41 1.24 -4.96
CA GLN A 311 -14.19 1.71 -6.09
C GLN A 311 -13.47 1.43 -7.41
N PHE A 312 -14.24 1.03 -8.42
CA PHE A 312 -13.78 0.76 -9.78
C PHE A 312 -14.68 1.51 -10.76
N PRO A 313 -14.59 2.87 -10.83
CA PRO A 313 -15.58 3.69 -11.54
C PRO A 313 -15.60 3.48 -13.06
N PHE A 314 -14.63 2.75 -13.59
CA PHE A 314 -14.50 2.38 -15.00
C PHE A 314 -15.03 0.98 -15.33
N LEU A 315 -15.56 0.25 -14.36
CA LEU A 315 -16.20 -1.06 -14.54
C LEU A 315 -17.67 -1.00 -14.13
N SER A 316 -18.52 -1.76 -14.83
CA SER A 316 -19.90 -1.96 -14.40
C SER A 316 -19.97 -2.89 -13.19
N GLU A 317 -21.05 -2.76 -12.39
CA GLU A 317 -21.32 -3.62 -11.24
C GLU A 317 -21.56 -5.09 -11.62
N ASP A 318 -21.93 -5.37 -12.88
CA ASP A 318 -22.04 -6.73 -13.42
C ASP A 318 -20.69 -7.44 -13.57
N ILE A 319 -19.60 -6.67 -13.69
CA ILE A 319 -18.24 -7.21 -13.78
C ILE A 319 -17.64 -7.35 -12.37
N ILE A 320 -17.60 -6.27 -11.60
CA ILE A 320 -17.14 -6.28 -10.21
C ILE A 320 -18.20 -5.66 -9.33
N SER A 321 -18.67 -6.41 -8.35
CA SER A 321 -19.59 -5.96 -7.31
C SER A 321 -18.87 -5.77 -5.97
N ILE A 322 -19.28 -4.77 -5.21
CA ILE A 322 -18.73 -4.49 -3.89
C ILE A 322 -19.91 -4.48 -2.90
N GLN A 323 -19.93 -5.47 -2.01
CA GLN A 323 -20.93 -5.58 -0.97
C GLN A 323 -20.25 -5.68 0.39
N ASN A 324 -20.54 -4.75 1.27
CA ASN A 324 -19.96 -4.70 2.61
C ASN A 324 -18.42 -4.86 2.58
N GLU A 325 -17.73 -4.06 1.73
CA GLU A 325 -16.28 -4.09 1.49
C GLU A 325 -15.76 -5.39 0.85
N HIS A 326 -16.60 -6.35 0.51
CA HIS A 326 -16.22 -7.56 -0.22
C HIS A 326 -16.28 -7.31 -1.73
N VAL A 327 -15.14 -7.36 -2.39
CA VAL A 327 -15.01 -7.21 -3.84
C VAL A 327 -15.11 -8.58 -4.51
N THR A 328 -16.11 -8.76 -5.34
CA THR A 328 -16.46 -10.05 -5.99
C THR A 328 -16.74 -9.89 -7.48
N PRO A 329 -16.65 -10.98 -8.29
CA PRO A 329 -16.16 -12.33 -7.97
C PRO A 329 -14.66 -12.47 -8.25
N LEU A 330 -13.84 -12.55 -7.23
CA LEU A 330 -12.38 -12.68 -7.37
C LEU A 330 -11.86 -13.97 -6.75
N TYR A 331 -11.15 -14.78 -7.55
CA TYR A 331 -10.38 -15.92 -7.08
C TYR A 331 -9.04 -15.46 -6.54
N LYS A 332 -8.72 -15.92 -5.32
CA LYS A 332 -7.51 -15.48 -4.60
C LYS A 332 -7.33 -13.95 -4.60
N HIS A 333 -8.42 -13.19 -4.44
CA HIS A 333 -8.43 -11.72 -4.39
C HIS A 333 -7.70 -11.02 -5.56
N VAL A 334 -7.40 -11.72 -6.64
CA VAL A 334 -6.61 -11.18 -7.76
C VAL A 334 -7.21 -11.48 -9.13
N LEU A 335 -7.68 -12.70 -9.37
CA LEU A 335 -8.17 -13.14 -10.67
C LEU A 335 -9.71 -13.11 -10.71
N HIS A 336 -10.28 -12.46 -11.72
CA HIS A 336 -11.73 -12.51 -11.92
C HIS A 336 -12.20 -13.93 -12.25
N LEU A 337 -13.24 -14.41 -11.58
CA LEU A 337 -13.73 -15.80 -11.73
C LEU A 337 -14.20 -16.13 -13.14
N ASP A 338 -14.84 -15.17 -13.82
CA ASP A 338 -15.40 -15.37 -15.15
C ASP A 338 -14.45 -14.97 -16.29
N TYR A 339 -13.47 -14.11 -16.00
CA TYR A 339 -12.56 -13.55 -17.01
C TYR A 339 -11.11 -13.75 -16.61
N ASN A 340 -10.46 -14.77 -17.19
CA ASN A 340 -9.02 -15.04 -16.97
C ASN A 340 -8.10 -13.95 -17.55
N SER A 341 -8.69 -12.88 -18.05
CA SER A 341 -8.03 -11.70 -18.61
C SER A 341 -8.27 -10.43 -17.77
N LEU A 342 -8.91 -10.54 -16.60
CA LEU A 342 -9.12 -9.42 -15.68
C LEU A 342 -8.52 -9.71 -14.31
N PHE A 343 -7.66 -8.80 -13.82
CA PHE A 343 -6.95 -8.93 -12.55
C PHE A 343 -7.09 -7.65 -11.73
N VAL A 344 -7.15 -7.81 -10.39
CA VAL A 344 -7.09 -6.70 -9.43
C VAL A 344 -5.87 -6.91 -8.54
N ILE A 345 -4.91 -6.00 -8.58
CA ILE A 345 -3.69 -6.06 -7.75
C ILE A 345 -3.80 -5.07 -6.59
N THR A 346 -3.35 -5.48 -5.42
CA THR A 346 -3.33 -4.70 -4.16
C THR A 346 -4.71 -4.41 -3.57
N LEU A 347 -5.62 -5.35 -3.70
CA LEU A 347 -6.86 -5.32 -2.96
C LEU A 347 -6.64 -5.62 -1.46
N LEU A 348 -5.60 -6.41 -1.16
CA LEU A 348 -5.31 -6.92 0.17
C LEU A 348 -4.94 -5.80 1.16
N ARG A 349 -5.34 -6.01 2.42
CA ARG A 349 -5.04 -5.12 3.55
C ARG A 349 -4.11 -5.83 4.54
N ASN A 350 -3.26 -5.08 5.22
CA ASN A 350 -2.26 -5.55 6.17
C ASN A 350 -1.35 -6.63 5.57
N VAL A 351 -0.61 -6.24 4.56
CA VAL A 351 0.35 -7.10 3.85
C VAL A 351 1.65 -6.36 3.59
N ALA A 352 2.71 -7.10 3.33
CA ALA A 352 3.95 -6.59 2.74
C ALA A 352 3.67 -6.19 1.28
N THR A 353 3.19 -4.97 1.08
CA THR A 353 2.54 -4.53 -0.17
C THR A 353 3.44 -4.70 -1.40
N TYR A 354 4.73 -4.36 -1.31
CA TYR A 354 5.65 -4.42 -2.46
C TYR A 354 5.86 -5.85 -2.95
N PRO A 355 6.34 -6.81 -2.13
CA PRO A 355 6.56 -8.16 -2.60
C PRO A 355 5.26 -8.91 -2.93
N ILE A 356 4.16 -8.67 -2.20
CA ILE A 356 2.85 -9.27 -2.50
C ILE A 356 2.32 -8.78 -3.85
N SER A 357 2.35 -7.46 -4.11
CA SER A 357 1.93 -6.91 -5.40
C SER A 357 2.78 -7.43 -6.55
N PHE A 358 4.08 -7.60 -6.32
CA PHE A 358 4.99 -8.14 -7.30
C PHE A 358 4.63 -9.59 -7.67
N ASN A 359 4.33 -10.44 -6.68
CA ASN A 359 3.95 -11.83 -6.93
C ASN A 359 2.53 -11.96 -7.49
N GLN A 360 1.58 -11.10 -7.10
CA GLN A 360 0.29 -11.00 -7.78
C GLN A 360 0.46 -10.66 -9.28
N ALA A 361 1.37 -9.74 -9.61
CA ALA A 361 1.69 -9.39 -10.99
C ALA A 361 2.37 -10.55 -11.75
N ARG A 362 3.26 -11.31 -11.10
CA ARG A 362 3.84 -12.54 -11.66
C ARG A 362 2.77 -13.58 -11.95
N PHE A 363 1.85 -13.80 -11.04
CA PHE A 363 0.71 -14.69 -11.23
C PHE A 363 -0.16 -14.22 -12.40
N ALA A 364 -0.56 -12.93 -12.44
CA ALA A 364 -1.34 -12.39 -13.55
C ALA A 364 -0.64 -12.61 -14.90
N ARG A 365 0.67 -12.37 -14.97
CA ARG A 365 1.46 -12.64 -16.16
C ARG A 365 1.41 -14.11 -16.55
N SER A 366 1.62 -15.04 -15.62
CA SER A 366 1.62 -16.47 -15.95
C SER A 366 0.26 -16.97 -16.44
N VAL A 367 -0.84 -16.38 -15.96
CA VAL A 367 -2.18 -16.62 -16.51
C VAL A 367 -2.32 -16.06 -17.95
N ILE A 368 -1.88 -14.83 -18.18
CA ILE A 368 -1.91 -14.20 -19.51
C ILE A 368 -1.04 -14.98 -20.50
N ASP A 369 0.14 -15.43 -20.11
CA ASP A 369 1.03 -16.26 -20.94
C ASP A 369 0.51 -17.69 -21.15
N GLY A 370 -0.45 -18.13 -20.33
CA GLY A 370 -1.00 -19.49 -20.38
C GLY A 370 -0.08 -20.55 -19.73
N THR A 371 0.87 -20.13 -18.89
CA THR A 371 1.80 -21.02 -18.18
C THR A 371 1.32 -21.40 -16.78
N ALA A 372 0.37 -20.66 -16.23
CA ALA A 372 -0.22 -20.95 -14.94
C ALA A 372 -1.07 -22.23 -14.94
N ASN A 373 -1.04 -22.96 -13.83
CA ASN A 373 -1.92 -24.09 -13.57
C ASN A 373 -3.18 -23.60 -12.84
N LEU A 374 -4.16 -23.11 -13.58
CA LEU A 374 -5.44 -22.70 -12.99
C LEU A 374 -6.33 -23.90 -12.76
N PRO A 375 -7.01 -23.99 -11.59
CA PRO A 375 -8.14 -24.90 -11.41
C PRO A 375 -9.27 -24.58 -12.41
N SER A 376 -10.19 -25.51 -12.61
CA SER A 376 -11.41 -25.22 -13.37
C SER A 376 -12.23 -24.11 -12.70
N LYS A 377 -13.08 -23.44 -13.46
CA LYS A 377 -13.98 -22.40 -12.91
C LYS A 377 -14.82 -22.91 -11.74
N ALA A 378 -15.29 -24.17 -11.81
CA ALA A 378 -16.07 -24.78 -10.74
C ALA A 378 -15.23 -24.94 -9.45
N GLU A 379 -14.00 -25.44 -9.56
CA GLU A 379 -13.10 -25.59 -8.42
C GLU A 379 -12.72 -24.23 -7.82
N MET A 380 -12.49 -23.21 -8.66
CA MET A 380 -12.25 -21.83 -8.18
C MET A 380 -13.46 -21.28 -7.44
N ALA A 381 -14.67 -21.50 -7.94
CA ALA A 381 -15.92 -21.07 -7.28
C ALA A 381 -16.12 -21.76 -5.93
N GLU A 382 -15.85 -23.08 -5.84
CA GLU A 382 -15.90 -23.82 -4.59
C GLU A 382 -14.87 -23.30 -3.58
N ASP A 383 -13.65 -22.98 -4.03
CA ASP A 383 -12.60 -22.45 -3.17
C ASP A 383 -12.99 -21.07 -2.61
N ILE A 384 -13.55 -20.19 -3.45
CA ILE A 384 -14.12 -18.90 -3.01
C ILE A 384 -15.21 -19.12 -1.94
N ALA A 385 -16.12 -20.05 -2.18
CA ALA A 385 -17.19 -20.34 -1.24
C ALA A 385 -16.67 -20.87 0.11
N ARG A 386 -15.62 -21.72 0.09
CA ARG A 386 -14.94 -22.17 1.32
C ARG A 386 -14.28 -21.00 2.06
N GLU A 387 -13.60 -20.11 1.35
CA GLU A 387 -12.97 -18.94 1.96
C GLU A 387 -14.01 -17.99 2.57
N VAL A 388 -15.07 -17.68 1.85
CA VAL A 388 -16.19 -16.84 2.34
C VAL A 388 -16.77 -17.42 3.62
N LYS A 389 -17.05 -18.72 3.65
CA LYS A 389 -17.54 -19.41 4.84
C LYS A 389 -16.56 -19.29 6.00
N TRP A 390 -15.29 -19.62 5.77
CA TRP A 390 -14.24 -19.57 6.80
C TRP A 390 -14.08 -18.14 7.37
N ARG A 391 -14.04 -17.11 6.51
CA ARG A 391 -13.94 -15.71 6.95
C ARG A 391 -15.14 -15.30 7.80
N SER A 392 -16.35 -15.71 7.41
CA SER A 392 -17.56 -15.45 8.18
C SER A 392 -17.55 -16.11 9.55
N GLU A 393 -17.11 -17.36 9.63
CA GLU A 393 -16.97 -18.13 10.88
C GLU A 393 -15.89 -17.57 11.81
N ASN A 394 -14.90 -16.83 11.27
CA ASN A 394 -13.80 -16.21 12.02
C ASN A 394 -13.96 -14.69 12.19
N ASN A 395 -15.16 -14.13 12.01
CA ASN A 395 -15.46 -12.71 12.12
C ASN A 395 -14.61 -11.79 11.20
N MET A 396 -14.15 -12.30 10.08
CA MET A 396 -13.36 -11.58 9.08
C MET A 396 -14.25 -11.05 7.94
N THR A 397 -15.32 -10.32 8.30
CA THR A 397 -16.28 -9.72 7.34
C THR A 397 -16.19 -8.19 7.36
N GLY A 398 -16.94 -7.51 6.49
CA GLY A 398 -16.88 -6.07 6.37
C GLY A 398 -15.45 -5.59 5.98
N PRO A 399 -14.86 -4.65 6.70
CA PRO A 399 -13.51 -4.16 6.42
C PRO A 399 -12.42 -5.25 6.46
N MET A 400 -12.72 -6.42 7.03
CA MET A 400 -11.79 -7.54 7.18
C MET A 400 -11.82 -8.54 6.01
N TRP A 401 -12.72 -8.39 5.01
CA TRP A 401 -12.82 -9.32 3.88
C TRP A 401 -11.50 -9.55 3.12
N HIS A 402 -10.68 -8.50 3.00
CA HIS A 402 -9.40 -8.57 2.27
C HIS A 402 -8.19 -8.40 3.20
N TYR A 403 -8.41 -8.54 4.51
CA TYR A 403 -7.35 -8.49 5.52
C TYR A 403 -6.57 -9.81 5.55
N MET A 404 -5.24 -9.76 5.58
CA MET A 404 -4.39 -10.94 5.48
C MET A 404 -3.50 -11.18 6.69
N ASP A 405 -2.75 -10.20 7.14
CA ASP A 405 -1.74 -10.38 8.18
C ASP A 405 -0.84 -11.61 7.90
N THR A 406 -0.74 -12.54 8.84
CA THR A 406 0.06 -13.77 8.69
C THR A 406 -0.47 -14.73 7.62
N LEU A 407 -1.74 -14.60 7.19
CA LEU A 407 -2.31 -15.40 6.10
C LEU A 407 -1.62 -15.12 4.74
N GLN A 408 -0.95 -13.95 4.61
CA GLN A 408 -0.30 -13.54 3.37
C GLN A 408 0.77 -14.53 2.89
N TRP A 409 1.45 -15.23 3.79
CA TRP A 409 2.53 -16.17 3.43
C TRP A 409 1.99 -17.42 2.74
N ASN A 410 0.92 -17.99 3.28
CA ASN A 410 0.24 -19.12 2.67
C ASN A 410 -0.46 -18.72 1.35
N TYR A 411 -1.06 -17.53 1.33
CA TYR A 411 -1.63 -16.94 0.13
C TYR A 411 -0.58 -16.81 -0.99
N ASP A 412 0.59 -16.26 -0.70
CA ASP A 412 1.68 -16.11 -1.64
C ASP A 412 2.17 -17.46 -2.18
N SER A 413 2.34 -18.45 -1.29
CA SER A 413 2.73 -19.81 -1.68
C SER A 413 1.73 -20.42 -2.66
N HIS A 414 0.43 -20.24 -2.46
CA HIS A 414 -0.58 -20.72 -3.40
C HIS A 414 -0.50 -20.02 -4.77
N LEU A 415 -0.25 -18.70 -4.80
CA LEU A 415 -0.03 -18.00 -6.07
C LEU A 415 1.22 -18.48 -6.78
N ALA A 416 2.30 -18.72 -6.01
CA ALA A 416 3.57 -19.21 -6.53
C ALA A 416 3.43 -20.60 -7.16
N ASP A 417 2.75 -21.51 -6.49
CA ASP A 417 2.48 -22.86 -6.99
C ASP A 417 1.68 -22.84 -8.30
N MET A 418 0.58 -22.08 -8.34
CA MET A 418 -0.23 -21.95 -9.56
C MET A 418 0.52 -21.24 -10.68
N GLY A 419 1.25 -20.17 -10.36
CA GLY A 419 1.99 -19.35 -11.30
C GLY A 419 3.36 -19.92 -11.70
N LYS A 420 3.81 -21.00 -11.06
CA LYS A 420 5.11 -21.66 -11.25
C LYS A 420 6.30 -20.75 -11.05
N PHE A 421 6.32 -20.07 -9.90
CA PHE A 421 7.43 -19.24 -9.48
C PHE A 421 7.75 -19.44 -8.00
N GLU A 422 8.93 -19.00 -7.57
CA GLU A 422 9.33 -19.09 -6.17
C GLU A 422 8.47 -18.18 -5.29
N PRO A 423 7.96 -18.68 -4.14
CA PRO A 423 7.24 -17.87 -3.18
C PRO A 423 8.17 -16.85 -2.51
N LEU A 424 7.58 -15.95 -1.73
CA LEU A 424 8.32 -14.98 -0.94
C LEU A 424 9.25 -15.67 0.07
N SER A 425 10.39 -15.04 0.30
CA SER A 425 11.39 -15.55 1.23
C SER A 425 10.87 -15.60 2.67
N GLU A 426 11.19 -16.69 3.40
CA GLU A 426 10.96 -16.82 4.85
C GLU A 426 11.52 -15.60 5.64
N MET A 427 12.54 -14.96 5.12
CA MET A 427 13.15 -13.78 5.70
C MET A 427 12.15 -12.62 5.87
N LEU A 428 11.27 -12.41 4.89
CA LEU A 428 10.24 -11.37 4.96
C LEU A 428 9.22 -11.69 6.05
N GLN A 429 8.90 -12.98 6.27
CA GLN A 429 8.05 -13.40 7.38
C GLN A 429 8.69 -13.12 8.74
N ILE A 430 10.00 -13.33 8.86
CA ILE A 430 10.75 -13.02 10.09
C ILE A 430 10.69 -11.51 10.37
N TYR A 431 10.94 -10.67 9.37
CA TYR A 431 10.82 -9.21 9.51
C TYR A 431 9.40 -8.79 9.89
N TRP A 432 8.39 -9.35 9.23
CA TRP A 432 6.99 -9.08 9.53
C TRP A 432 6.65 -9.37 11.00
N ASN A 433 6.93 -10.58 11.45
CA ASN A 433 6.64 -10.98 12.83
C ASN A 433 7.38 -10.12 13.85
N PHE A 434 8.62 -9.71 13.52
CA PHE A 434 9.41 -8.87 14.42
C PHE A 434 8.82 -7.46 14.51
N VAL A 435 8.49 -6.82 13.39
CA VAL A 435 7.94 -5.47 13.39
C VAL A 435 6.58 -5.40 14.07
N GLU A 436 5.70 -6.38 13.83
CA GLU A 436 4.40 -6.43 14.50
C GLU A 436 4.55 -6.48 16.03
N ASN A 437 5.39 -7.39 16.52
CA ASN A 437 5.66 -7.54 17.97
C ASN A 437 6.31 -6.29 18.58
N HIS A 438 7.24 -5.64 17.87
CA HIS A 438 7.91 -4.44 18.38
C HIS A 438 6.96 -3.24 18.38
N ARG A 439 6.21 -3.05 17.32
CA ARG A 439 5.22 -1.97 17.18
C ARG A 439 4.07 -2.10 18.19
N GLU A 440 3.61 -3.30 18.48
CA GLU A 440 2.60 -3.51 19.53
C GLU A 440 3.09 -3.05 20.90
N LYS A 441 4.38 -3.25 21.19
CA LYS A 441 4.98 -2.88 22.49
C LYS A 441 5.25 -1.39 22.62
N ASP A 442 5.67 -0.73 21.54
CA ASP A 442 6.08 0.68 21.55
C ASP A 442 5.72 1.36 20.23
N PHE A 443 4.44 1.61 20.03
CA PHE A 443 3.93 2.24 18.80
C PHE A 443 4.52 3.64 18.57
N CYS A 444 4.77 4.41 19.62
CA CYS A 444 5.26 5.78 19.49
C CYS A 444 6.73 5.88 19.08
N ASN A 445 7.53 4.83 19.31
CA ASN A 445 8.97 4.90 19.15
C ASN A 445 9.58 3.80 18.25
N TYR A 446 8.80 2.78 17.83
CA TYR A 446 9.35 1.66 17.04
C TYR A 446 10.17 2.13 15.83
N TRP A 447 9.82 3.22 15.22
CA TRP A 447 10.48 3.81 14.06
C TRP A 447 11.82 4.48 14.37
N LYS A 448 12.16 4.68 15.66
CA LYS A 448 13.47 5.18 16.14
C LYS A 448 14.54 4.08 16.19
N TYR A 449 14.23 2.86 15.79
CA TYR A 449 15.15 1.74 15.82
C TYR A 449 15.51 1.28 14.43
N ASP A 450 16.77 0.86 14.27
CA ASP A 450 17.18 0.09 13.11
C ASP A 450 17.13 -1.40 13.41
N TYR A 451 16.63 -2.17 12.44
CA TYR A 451 16.49 -3.62 12.55
C TYR A 451 17.66 -4.29 11.83
N VAL A 452 18.51 -4.94 12.60
CA VAL A 452 19.69 -5.62 12.08
C VAL A 452 19.50 -7.11 12.17
N MET A 453 19.56 -7.79 11.03
CA MET A 453 19.52 -9.25 10.98
C MET A 453 20.87 -9.81 11.34
N ASN A 454 20.91 -10.71 12.31
CA ASN A 454 22.12 -11.47 12.65
C ASN A 454 22.19 -12.80 11.87
N GLY A 455 23.38 -13.42 11.85
CA GLY A 455 23.62 -14.69 11.14
C GLY A 455 22.79 -15.89 11.59
N LYS A 456 21.94 -15.75 12.63
CA LYS A 456 21.07 -16.78 13.18
C LYS A 456 19.59 -16.60 12.75
N LYS A 457 19.32 -15.79 11.75
CA LYS A 457 17.96 -15.42 11.31
C LYS A 457 17.12 -14.77 12.44
N THR A 458 17.74 -14.05 13.35
CA THR A 458 17.09 -13.25 14.38
C THR A 458 17.35 -11.78 14.11
N ILE A 459 16.38 -10.92 14.47
CA ILE A 459 16.49 -9.48 14.32
C ILE A 459 16.74 -8.85 15.67
N GLU A 460 17.67 -7.90 15.70
CA GLU A 460 17.93 -7.02 16.82
C GLU A 460 17.48 -5.61 16.49
N ALA A 461 16.75 -4.96 17.42
CA ALA A 461 16.37 -3.57 17.31
C ALA A 461 17.42 -2.70 18.01
N ILE A 462 18.10 -1.86 17.27
CA ILE A 462 19.13 -0.95 17.77
C ILE A 462 18.57 0.47 17.71
N LYS A 463 18.45 1.13 18.87
CA LYS A 463 17.97 2.52 18.93
C LYS A 463 18.99 3.44 18.24
N ARG A 464 18.53 4.31 17.35
CA ARG A 464 19.36 5.33 16.70
C ARG A 464 19.69 6.46 17.67
N ASP A 465 20.87 7.04 17.52
CA ASP A 465 21.28 8.23 18.27
C ASP A 465 20.46 9.45 17.80
N GLU A 466 19.99 10.27 18.76
CA GLU A 466 19.15 11.45 18.48
C GLU A 466 19.80 12.46 17.52
N HIS A 467 21.13 12.55 17.49
CA HIS A 467 21.86 13.42 16.58
C HIS A 467 21.80 13.02 15.10
N GLN A 468 21.44 11.77 14.79
CA GLN A 468 21.22 11.32 13.40
C GLN A 468 19.83 11.64 12.87
N GLU A 469 18.91 12.05 13.74
CA GLU A 469 17.54 12.41 13.37
C GLU A 469 17.41 13.86 12.87
N GLU A 470 18.24 14.79 13.39
CA GLU A 470 18.16 16.22 13.05
C GLU A 470 18.66 16.58 11.65
N GLU A 471 19.61 15.85 11.08
CA GLU A 471 20.09 16.08 9.70
C GLU A 471 19.03 15.79 8.62
N HIS A 472 17.88 15.25 9.01
CA HIS A 472 16.82 14.82 8.12
C HIS A 472 15.45 15.41 8.46
N LEU A 473 15.37 16.59 9.07
CA LEU A 473 14.10 17.28 9.31
C LEU A 473 13.41 17.63 7.97
N PRO A 474 12.07 17.44 7.89
CA PRO A 474 11.34 17.55 6.65
C PRO A 474 11.20 19.00 6.18
N TYR A 475 10.98 19.13 4.88
CA TYR A 475 10.60 20.33 4.17
C TYR A 475 9.88 21.36 5.04
N ARG A 476 10.55 22.50 5.32
CA ARG A 476 9.83 23.74 5.57
C ARG A 476 9.12 24.06 4.27
N LEU A 477 7.80 23.98 4.26
CA LEU A 477 7.00 24.63 3.23
C LEU A 477 7.41 26.10 3.21
N VAL A 478 8.13 26.50 2.17
CA VAL A 478 8.28 27.91 1.85
C VAL A 478 6.90 28.35 1.38
N VAL A 479 6.27 29.20 2.18
CA VAL A 479 4.98 29.83 1.93
C VAL A 479 5.09 30.72 0.70
#